data_662c3de7e90158568d69f1758ca32913
#
_entry.id   662c3de7e90158568d69f1758ca32913
#
_cell.length_a   1.000
_cell.length_b   1.000
_cell.length_c   1.000
_cell.angle_alpha   90.00
_cell.angle_beta   90.00
_cell.angle_gamma   90.00
#
_symmetry.space_group_name_H-M   'P 1'
#
loop_
_entity.id
_entity.type
_entity.pdbx_description
1 polymer ?
#
loop_
_entity_poly.entity_id
_entity_poly.type
_entity_poly.pdbx_seq_one_letter_code
_entity_poly.pdbx_strand_id
1 'polypeptide(L)'
;MRTEAKAVVIGGGVIGCSILYHLTKLGWSDVVLLERDELTSGSTWHAAANIHGLHDSTNISRIQHYTMTLYKELEAETGQGCGVFQPGSLYLAQTEAREHQLRLQAAKAKLYGMNFYEISIAEAQELNPLVNYDGIRCVMYEPDGGNVDPSGVTQAYATGARQRGAEIHRFTPVTATEQQEDGSWIVKTPKGDIRTDWVVNAAGLWGREVAKLAGLDLPLQPTEHQYFVTETIKEVADMDRRLPSVSDRDGEYYFRQEGNGFLIGAYEKDMRFWAENGTPLDFAHELFPDDLDRIMDNVIRATERVPCAETAGVKRVINGPMIWSPDSNAIWGPVPELKNYFCCTGIIPGFSQSGGLGLLAAQWMIEGEPQYDMFAWDLARFGDWADKKFTKARVEAQYAHRFAIHFPNEERSAGRPARLRPAYGMQQEIGAAFALNCGWDPPLW
;
A
#
# COMPACT_ATOMS: atom_id res chain seq x y z
N MET A 1 -9.44 -17.61 -24.71
CA MET A 1 -8.20 -17.37 -23.95
C MET A 1 -7.04 -17.87 -24.82
N ARG A 2 -6.02 -17.07 -25.03
CA ARG A 2 -4.83 -17.47 -25.79
C ARG A 2 -4.05 -18.56 -25.05
N THR A 3 -3.31 -19.37 -25.77
CA THR A 3 -2.49 -20.46 -25.21
C THR A 3 -1.04 -20.07 -25.00
N GLU A 4 -0.63 -18.93 -25.55
CA GLU A 4 0.71 -18.35 -25.39
C GLU A 4 0.62 -16.86 -25.12
N ALA A 5 1.52 -16.34 -24.30
CA ALA A 5 1.65 -14.92 -23.97
C ALA A 5 3.09 -14.56 -23.61
N LYS A 6 3.48 -13.30 -23.80
CA LYS A 6 4.77 -12.78 -23.34
C LYS A 6 4.84 -12.70 -21.82
N ALA A 7 3.74 -12.28 -21.19
CA ALA A 7 3.62 -12.25 -19.74
C ALA A 7 2.19 -12.60 -19.27
N VAL A 8 2.12 -13.31 -18.15
CA VAL A 8 0.88 -13.57 -17.41
C VAL A 8 0.95 -12.86 -16.06
N VAL A 9 0.02 -11.93 -15.85
CA VAL A 9 -0.17 -11.23 -14.57
C VAL A 9 -1.27 -11.93 -13.78
N ILE A 10 -0.96 -12.35 -12.55
CA ILE A 10 -1.90 -13.04 -11.65
C ILE A 10 -2.40 -12.07 -10.61
N GLY A 11 -3.69 -11.73 -10.67
CA GLY A 11 -4.38 -10.81 -9.76
C GLY A 11 -4.88 -9.55 -10.44
N GLY A 12 -6.21 -9.30 -10.34
CA GLY A 12 -6.94 -8.19 -10.96
C GLY A 12 -7.19 -7.00 -10.02
N GLY A 13 -6.36 -6.82 -8.99
CA GLY A 13 -6.36 -5.62 -8.17
C GLY A 13 -5.67 -4.44 -8.85
N VAL A 14 -5.62 -3.28 -8.17
CA VAL A 14 -5.03 -2.05 -8.71
C VAL A 14 -3.58 -2.22 -9.17
N ILE A 15 -2.80 -3.07 -8.50
CA ILE A 15 -1.40 -3.32 -8.84
C ILE A 15 -1.28 -4.15 -10.12
N GLY A 16 -1.98 -5.29 -10.21
CA GLY A 16 -1.92 -6.14 -11.40
C GLY A 16 -2.46 -5.45 -12.64
N CYS A 17 -3.55 -4.69 -12.51
CA CYS A 17 -4.09 -3.88 -13.62
C CYS A 17 -3.11 -2.77 -14.05
N SER A 18 -2.39 -2.15 -13.09
CA SER A 18 -1.36 -1.16 -13.39
C SER A 18 -0.16 -1.76 -14.12
N ILE A 19 0.32 -2.93 -13.68
CA ILE A 19 1.42 -3.64 -14.38
C ILE A 19 1.00 -3.96 -15.81
N LEU A 20 -0.18 -4.55 -16.01
CA LEU A 20 -0.70 -4.87 -17.34
C LEU A 20 -0.81 -3.64 -18.23
N TYR A 21 -1.30 -2.52 -17.68
CA TYR A 21 -1.39 -1.24 -18.38
C TYR A 21 -0.01 -0.75 -18.84
N HIS A 22 1.00 -0.79 -17.96
CA HIS A 22 2.33 -0.29 -18.29
C HIS A 22 3.07 -1.22 -19.26
N LEU A 23 2.91 -2.54 -19.15
CA LEU A 23 3.43 -3.47 -20.14
C LEU A 23 2.92 -3.13 -21.54
N THR A 24 1.60 -2.87 -21.67
CA THR A 24 1.04 -2.49 -22.97
C THR A 24 1.45 -1.10 -23.41
N LYS A 25 1.54 -0.13 -22.49
CA LYS A 25 2.00 1.23 -22.78
C LYS A 25 3.45 1.26 -23.29
N LEU A 26 4.28 0.32 -22.82
CA LEU A 26 5.68 0.15 -23.24
C LEU A 26 5.84 -0.85 -24.42
N GLY A 27 4.76 -1.28 -25.05
CA GLY A 27 4.78 -1.99 -26.31
C GLY A 27 4.58 -3.51 -26.26
N TRP A 28 4.35 -4.13 -25.08
CA TRP A 28 4.00 -5.55 -25.00
C TRP A 28 2.49 -5.75 -25.10
N SER A 29 1.99 -6.02 -26.31
CA SER A 29 0.54 -6.27 -26.51
C SER A 29 0.13 -7.73 -26.25
N ASP A 30 1.11 -8.64 -26.23
CA ASP A 30 0.89 -10.06 -25.99
C ASP A 30 0.99 -10.41 -24.50
N VAL A 31 0.06 -9.87 -23.71
CA VAL A 31 0.03 -10.00 -22.25
C VAL A 31 -1.37 -10.36 -21.78
N VAL A 32 -1.43 -11.17 -20.73
CA VAL A 32 -2.68 -11.69 -20.15
C VAL A 32 -2.73 -11.38 -18.66
N LEU A 33 -3.90 -10.98 -18.17
CA LEU A 33 -4.19 -10.93 -16.74
C LEU A 33 -5.23 -11.98 -16.39
N LEU A 34 -4.95 -12.76 -15.35
CA LEU A 34 -5.84 -13.77 -14.79
C LEU A 34 -6.32 -13.32 -13.41
N GLU A 35 -7.64 -13.22 -13.27
CA GLU A 35 -8.29 -12.92 -11.99
C GLU A 35 -9.26 -14.06 -11.66
N ARG A 36 -9.18 -14.57 -10.43
CA ARG A 36 -10.03 -15.70 -9.98
C ARG A 36 -11.50 -15.31 -9.78
N ASP A 37 -11.76 -14.03 -9.54
CA ASP A 37 -13.09 -13.46 -9.32
C ASP A 37 -13.31 -12.23 -10.21
N GLU A 38 -13.97 -11.19 -9.72
CA GLU A 38 -14.08 -9.89 -10.39
C GLU A 38 -12.81 -9.05 -10.15
N LEU A 39 -12.55 -8.10 -11.06
CA LEU A 39 -11.52 -7.10 -10.81
C LEU A 39 -11.85 -6.36 -9.50
N THR A 40 -10.83 -6.04 -8.73
CA THR A 40 -10.91 -5.36 -7.44
C THR A 40 -11.35 -6.21 -6.24
N SER A 41 -11.74 -7.45 -6.40
CA SER A 41 -12.37 -8.30 -5.37
C SER A 41 -11.58 -8.51 -4.07
N GLY A 42 -10.27 -8.24 -4.07
CA GLY A 42 -9.43 -8.26 -2.88
C GLY A 42 -9.47 -6.94 -2.09
N SER A 43 -8.33 -6.47 -1.55
CA SER A 43 -8.27 -5.23 -0.75
C SER A 43 -8.55 -3.95 -1.56
N THR A 44 -8.57 -4.02 -2.88
CA THR A 44 -8.71 -2.84 -3.73
C THR A 44 -10.04 -2.13 -3.53
N TRP A 45 -11.18 -2.84 -3.57
CA TRP A 45 -12.51 -2.24 -3.57
C TRP A 45 -12.88 -1.51 -2.28
N HIS A 46 -12.35 -1.97 -1.14
CA HIS A 46 -12.67 -1.41 0.18
C HIS A 46 -11.60 -0.45 0.71
N ALA A 47 -10.61 -0.07 -0.09
CA ALA A 47 -9.56 0.85 0.35
C ALA A 47 -10.10 2.27 0.57
N ALA A 48 -9.58 2.99 1.57
CA ALA A 48 -9.84 4.41 1.77
C ALA A 48 -9.35 5.28 0.60
N ALA A 49 -8.38 4.76 -0.17
CA ALA A 49 -7.82 5.31 -1.40
C ALA A 49 -7.31 6.75 -1.31
N ASN A 50 -6.78 7.13 -0.16
CA ASN A 50 -6.03 8.38 -0.02
C ASN A 50 -4.76 8.33 -0.87
N ILE A 51 -4.43 9.44 -1.52
CA ILE A 51 -3.21 9.61 -2.31
C ILE A 51 -2.38 10.77 -1.76
N HIS A 52 -1.06 10.55 -1.72
CA HIS A 52 -0.07 11.52 -1.27
C HIS A 52 1.23 11.30 -2.03
N GLY A 53 1.98 12.39 -2.27
CA GLY A 53 3.19 12.36 -3.08
C GLY A 53 4.46 12.17 -2.28
N LEU A 54 4.50 12.69 -1.05
CA LEU A 54 5.73 12.73 -0.27
C LEU A 54 5.94 11.46 0.58
N HIS A 55 7.18 10.96 0.54
CA HIS A 55 7.69 9.89 1.39
C HIS A 55 9.12 10.24 1.84
N ASP A 56 9.63 9.58 2.90
CA ASP A 56 11.02 9.76 3.37
C ASP A 56 12.07 9.30 2.36
N SER A 57 11.74 8.34 1.49
CA SER A 57 12.57 7.90 0.37
C SER A 57 12.27 8.71 -0.89
N THR A 58 13.33 9.21 -1.55
CA THR A 58 13.23 9.92 -2.85
C THR A 58 12.56 9.05 -3.92
N ASN A 59 12.93 7.77 -4.01
CA ASN A 59 12.42 6.89 -5.04
C ASN A 59 10.93 6.61 -4.85
N ILE A 60 10.49 6.40 -3.59
CA ILE A 60 9.07 6.23 -3.28
C ILE A 60 8.30 7.53 -3.58
N SER A 61 8.84 8.69 -3.24
CA SER A 61 8.22 9.97 -3.58
C SER A 61 8.03 10.15 -5.09
N ARG A 62 9.02 9.77 -5.90
CA ARG A 62 8.91 9.79 -7.37
C ARG A 62 7.83 8.84 -7.89
N ILE A 63 7.74 7.62 -7.34
CA ILE A 63 6.70 6.63 -7.64
C ILE A 63 5.31 7.20 -7.34
N GLN A 64 5.14 7.81 -6.17
CA GLN A 64 3.88 8.39 -5.74
C GLN A 64 3.48 9.60 -6.59
N HIS A 65 4.42 10.48 -6.86
CA HIS A 65 4.18 11.65 -7.73
C HIS A 65 3.78 11.23 -9.15
N TYR A 66 4.49 10.28 -9.75
CA TYR A 66 4.11 9.69 -11.03
C TYR A 66 2.69 9.11 -11.00
N THR A 67 2.36 8.37 -9.94
CA THR A 67 1.05 7.74 -9.79
C THR A 67 -0.08 8.77 -9.76
N MET A 68 0.10 9.85 -8.99
CA MET A 68 -0.91 10.93 -8.87
C MET A 68 -1.11 11.70 -10.19
N THR A 69 -0.03 11.93 -10.92
CA THR A 69 -0.08 12.57 -12.25
C THR A 69 -0.79 11.66 -13.25
N LEU A 70 -0.45 10.36 -13.24
CA LEU A 70 -1.02 9.39 -14.16
C LEU A 70 -2.54 9.24 -14.02
N TYR A 71 -3.12 9.37 -12.83
CA TYR A 71 -4.57 9.21 -12.64
C TYR A 71 -5.38 10.25 -13.44
N LYS A 72 -4.88 11.47 -13.56
CA LYS A 72 -5.51 12.52 -14.39
C LYS A 72 -5.42 12.20 -15.89
N GLU A 73 -4.25 11.71 -16.30
CA GLU A 73 -4.00 11.31 -17.69
C GLU A 73 -4.83 10.07 -18.06
N LEU A 74 -4.92 9.10 -17.14
CA LEU A 74 -5.60 7.82 -17.34
C LEU A 74 -7.09 7.99 -17.59
N GLU A 75 -7.75 8.90 -16.88
CA GLU A 75 -9.16 9.24 -17.11
C GLU A 75 -9.36 9.85 -18.52
N ALA A 76 -8.51 10.79 -18.90
CA ALA A 76 -8.57 11.41 -20.22
C ALA A 76 -8.26 10.42 -21.35
N GLU A 77 -7.33 9.49 -21.13
CA GLU A 77 -6.92 8.50 -22.11
C GLU A 77 -7.99 7.41 -22.34
N THR A 78 -8.59 6.93 -21.26
CA THR A 78 -9.45 5.74 -21.30
C THR A 78 -10.93 6.05 -21.37
N GLY A 79 -11.35 7.25 -21.01
CA GLY A 79 -12.74 7.63 -20.81
C GLY A 79 -13.38 7.01 -19.55
N GLN A 80 -12.60 6.29 -18.74
CA GLN A 80 -13.06 5.71 -17.48
C GLN A 80 -12.77 6.64 -16.31
N GLY A 81 -13.83 7.10 -15.61
CA GLY A 81 -13.68 7.97 -14.45
C GLY A 81 -12.84 7.34 -13.35
N CYS A 82 -11.81 8.03 -12.91
CA CYS A 82 -10.93 7.64 -11.81
C CYS A 82 -11.37 8.25 -10.46
N GLY A 83 -12.34 9.17 -10.48
CA GLY A 83 -12.83 9.87 -9.28
C GLY A 83 -11.71 10.58 -8.53
N VAL A 84 -10.86 11.30 -9.25
CA VAL A 84 -9.73 12.03 -8.68
C VAL A 84 -10.21 13.30 -7.99
N PHE A 85 -10.03 13.36 -6.67
CA PHE A 85 -10.32 14.53 -5.86
C PHE A 85 -9.05 14.96 -5.14
N GLN A 86 -8.55 16.15 -5.47
CA GLN A 86 -7.32 16.70 -4.89
C GLN A 86 -7.57 18.07 -4.23
N PRO A 87 -8.31 18.09 -3.11
CA PRO A 87 -8.51 19.31 -2.32
C PRO A 87 -7.27 19.69 -1.50
N GLY A 88 -6.24 18.86 -1.53
CA GLY A 88 -5.06 18.92 -0.67
C GLY A 88 -5.14 18.04 0.56
N SER A 89 -4.02 18.00 1.30
CA SER A 89 -3.89 17.27 2.57
C SER A 89 -3.19 18.13 3.62
N LEU A 90 -3.69 18.12 4.84
CA LEU A 90 -3.11 18.78 6.00
C LEU A 90 -2.47 17.73 6.92
N TYR A 91 -1.23 17.96 7.33
CA TYR A 91 -0.51 17.12 8.27
C TYR A 91 -0.28 17.93 9.54
N LEU A 92 -0.79 17.44 10.67
CA LEU A 92 -0.77 18.12 11.94
C LEU A 92 0.37 17.61 12.82
N ALA A 93 1.03 18.51 13.55
CA ALA A 93 1.97 18.18 14.60
C ALA A 93 1.48 18.69 15.94
N GLN A 94 1.31 17.81 16.91
CA GLN A 94 0.96 18.13 18.30
C GLN A 94 2.21 18.15 19.19
N THR A 95 3.24 17.40 18.84
CA THR A 95 4.49 17.26 19.60
C THR A 95 5.65 17.97 18.91
N GLU A 96 6.66 18.37 19.68
CA GLU A 96 7.89 18.96 19.15
C GLU A 96 8.64 17.99 18.21
N ALA A 97 8.66 16.71 18.54
CA ALA A 97 9.27 15.69 17.71
C ALA A 97 8.58 15.57 16.34
N ARG A 98 7.25 15.63 16.32
CA ARG A 98 6.46 15.60 15.07
C ARG A 98 6.65 16.87 14.26
N GLU A 99 6.66 18.02 14.89
CA GLU A 99 6.96 19.30 14.23
C GLU A 99 8.33 19.24 13.55
N HIS A 100 9.35 18.76 14.25
CA HIS A 100 10.69 18.58 13.67
C HIS A 100 10.68 17.60 12.49
N GLN A 101 10.02 16.46 12.61
CA GLN A 101 9.90 15.49 11.55
C GLN A 101 9.21 16.07 10.30
N LEU A 102 8.09 16.79 10.47
CA LEU A 102 7.35 17.37 9.36
C LEU A 102 8.18 18.47 8.66
N ARG A 103 8.92 19.29 9.38
CA ARG A 103 9.84 20.27 8.79
C ARG A 103 10.98 19.62 8.02
N LEU A 104 11.49 18.48 8.51
CA LEU A 104 12.48 17.69 7.76
C LEU A 104 11.88 17.12 6.48
N GLN A 105 10.62 16.64 6.53
CA GLN A 105 9.91 16.18 5.34
C GLN A 105 9.67 17.32 4.33
N ALA A 106 9.34 18.53 4.78
CA ALA A 106 9.22 19.70 3.90
C ALA A 106 10.55 20.07 3.24
N ALA A 107 11.67 19.97 3.95
CA ALA A 107 12.99 20.18 3.37
C ALA A 107 13.32 19.15 2.29
N LYS A 108 12.98 17.86 2.52
CA LYS A 108 13.12 16.79 1.52
C LYS A 108 12.21 17.05 0.31
N ALA A 109 10.95 17.45 0.52
CA ALA A 109 10.00 17.75 -0.54
C ALA A 109 10.55 18.84 -1.47
N LYS A 110 11.13 19.90 -0.92
CA LYS A 110 11.79 20.96 -1.68
C LYS A 110 12.95 20.41 -2.53
N LEU A 111 13.75 19.50 -1.98
CA LEU A 111 14.84 18.83 -2.72
C LEU A 111 14.31 17.97 -3.88
N TYR A 112 13.13 17.37 -3.71
CA TYR A 112 12.51 16.49 -4.71
C TYR A 112 11.62 17.23 -5.71
N GLY A 113 11.46 18.56 -5.56
CA GLY A 113 10.58 19.38 -6.41
C GLY A 113 9.09 19.15 -6.15
N MET A 114 8.72 18.76 -4.93
CA MET A 114 7.35 18.47 -4.53
C MET A 114 6.74 19.61 -3.72
N ASN A 115 5.43 19.78 -3.82
CA ASN A 115 4.66 20.77 -3.09
C ASN A 115 4.27 20.23 -1.72
N PHE A 116 5.08 20.49 -0.71
CA PHE A 116 4.81 20.18 0.69
C PHE A 116 5.49 21.22 1.55
N TYR A 117 4.72 22.06 2.22
CA TYR A 117 5.25 23.22 2.95
C TYR A 117 4.42 23.59 4.17
N GLU A 118 5.05 24.28 5.12
CA GLU A 118 4.40 24.79 6.32
C GLU A 118 3.48 25.97 5.98
N ILE A 119 2.28 25.96 6.56
CA ILE A 119 1.32 27.06 6.52
C ILE A 119 0.96 27.51 7.93
N SER A 120 0.47 28.73 8.08
CA SER A 120 -0.03 29.24 9.35
C SER A 120 -1.32 28.55 9.77
N ILE A 121 -1.63 28.59 11.06
CA ILE A 121 -2.91 28.10 11.60
C ILE A 121 -4.09 28.85 10.95
N ALA A 122 -3.96 30.14 10.68
CA ALA A 122 -4.99 30.93 10.01
C ALA A 122 -5.27 30.43 8.57
N GLU A 123 -4.23 30.16 7.79
CA GLU A 123 -4.37 29.56 6.44
C GLU A 123 -4.97 28.16 6.53
N ALA A 124 -4.56 27.36 7.52
CA ALA A 124 -5.14 26.04 7.72
C ALA A 124 -6.64 26.09 8.06
N GLN A 125 -7.06 27.06 8.88
CA GLN A 125 -8.47 27.32 9.20
C GLN A 125 -9.28 27.78 7.97
N GLU A 126 -8.69 28.58 7.08
CA GLU A 126 -9.32 28.94 5.80
C GLU A 126 -9.51 27.70 4.91
N LEU A 127 -8.52 26.81 4.85
CA LEU A 127 -8.58 25.59 4.06
C LEU A 127 -9.58 24.57 4.62
N ASN A 128 -9.57 24.34 5.93
CA ASN A 128 -10.49 23.43 6.60
C ASN A 128 -11.01 24.03 7.91
N PRO A 129 -12.12 24.81 7.88
CA PRO A 129 -12.65 25.50 9.04
C PRO A 129 -13.32 24.58 10.06
N LEU A 130 -13.55 23.31 9.74
CA LEU A 130 -14.20 22.33 10.63
C LEU A 130 -13.21 21.67 11.61
N VAL A 131 -11.90 21.90 11.42
CA VAL A 131 -10.85 21.36 12.27
C VAL A 131 -10.60 22.27 13.45
N ASN A 132 -10.55 21.70 14.64
CA ASN A 132 -10.03 22.36 15.84
C ASN A 132 -8.49 22.32 15.82
N TYR A 133 -7.85 23.47 15.76
CA TYR A 133 -6.38 23.58 15.73
C TYR A 133 -5.77 23.84 17.12
N ASP A 134 -6.53 23.77 18.18
CA ASP A 134 -6.01 23.96 19.54
C ASP A 134 -4.93 22.92 19.85
N GLY A 135 -3.80 23.38 20.38
CA GLY A 135 -2.65 22.53 20.70
C GLY A 135 -1.82 22.09 19.48
N ILE A 136 -2.15 22.50 18.25
CA ILE A 136 -1.35 22.22 17.06
C ILE A 136 -0.17 23.19 17.00
N ARG A 137 1.03 22.63 16.88
CA ARG A 137 2.31 23.35 16.84
C ARG A 137 2.68 23.79 15.42
N CYS A 138 2.43 22.95 14.44
CA CYS A 138 2.58 23.30 13.03
C CYS A 138 1.63 22.50 12.14
N VAL A 139 1.34 23.04 10.95
CA VAL A 139 0.57 22.40 9.90
C VAL A 139 1.38 22.41 8.62
N MET A 140 1.55 21.22 8.00
CA MET A 140 2.06 21.13 6.65
C MET A 140 0.91 20.93 5.68
N TYR A 141 1.02 21.55 4.52
CA TYR A 141 0.04 21.44 3.43
C TYR A 141 0.68 20.79 2.21
N GLU A 142 0.00 19.78 1.67
CA GLU A 142 0.30 19.10 0.41
C GLU A 142 -0.83 19.40 -0.57
N PRO A 143 -0.70 20.38 -1.47
CA PRO A 143 -1.76 20.76 -2.42
C PRO A 143 -2.19 19.63 -3.35
N ASP A 144 -1.26 18.75 -3.70
CA ASP A 144 -1.48 17.64 -4.63
C ASP A 144 -2.12 16.40 -3.96
N GLY A 145 -2.25 16.41 -2.62
CA GLY A 145 -2.86 15.33 -1.86
C GLY A 145 -4.37 15.23 -2.07
N GLY A 146 -4.93 14.04 -1.81
CA GLY A 146 -6.36 13.81 -1.98
C GLY A 146 -6.76 12.35 -1.93
N ASN A 147 -7.75 11.99 -2.74
CA ASN A 147 -8.22 10.62 -2.88
C ASN A 147 -8.76 10.32 -4.28
N VAL A 148 -8.92 9.02 -4.57
CA VAL A 148 -9.46 8.51 -5.84
C VAL A 148 -10.58 7.51 -5.58
N ASP A 149 -11.32 7.14 -6.64
CA ASP A 149 -12.21 5.98 -6.61
C ASP A 149 -11.41 4.68 -6.85
N PRO A 150 -11.37 3.75 -5.89
CA PRO A 150 -10.59 2.52 -6.02
C PRO A 150 -10.93 1.68 -7.25
N SER A 151 -12.22 1.49 -7.49
CA SER A 151 -12.70 0.68 -8.61
C SER A 151 -12.51 1.41 -9.92
N GLY A 152 -12.82 2.69 -9.97
CA GLY A 152 -12.65 3.54 -11.16
C GLY A 152 -11.22 3.54 -11.68
N VAL A 153 -10.24 3.78 -10.80
CA VAL A 153 -8.80 3.72 -11.15
C VAL A 153 -8.41 2.35 -11.69
N THR A 154 -8.84 1.28 -11.03
CA THR A 154 -8.48 -0.09 -11.44
C THR A 154 -9.09 -0.44 -12.80
N GLN A 155 -10.36 -0.07 -13.03
CA GLN A 155 -11.02 -0.26 -14.31
C GLN A 155 -10.40 0.60 -15.42
N ALA A 156 -9.91 1.80 -15.10
CA ALA A 156 -9.21 2.65 -16.06
C ALA A 156 -7.89 2.01 -16.53
N TYR A 157 -7.06 1.49 -15.60
CA TYR A 157 -5.89 0.69 -15.97
C TYR A 157 -6.26 -0.50 -16.86
N ALA A 158 -7.28 -1.28 -16.47
CA ALA A 158 -7.73 -2.44 -17.22
C ALA A 158 -8.24 -2.05 -18.63
N THR A 159 -8.97 -0.94 -18.75
CA THR A 159 -9.47 -0.42 -20.01
C THR A 159 -8.32 0.01 -20.93
N GLY A 160 -7.36 0.79 -20.41
CA GLY A 160 -6.20 1.21 -21.17
C GLY A 160 -5.34 0.05 -21.66
N ALA A 161 -5.19 -1.01 -20.84
CA ALA A 161 -4.49 -2.21 -21.25
C ALA A 161 -5.24 -2.97 -22.38
N ARG A 162 -6.57 -3.14 -22.27
CA ARG A 162 -7.40 -3.77 -23.30
C ARG A 162 -7.36 -3.01 -24.62
N GLN A 163 -7.43 -1.69 -24.59
CA GLN A 163 -7.33 -0.83 -25.78
C GLN A 163 -6.04 -1.05 -26.57
N ARG A 164 -4.98 -1.53 -25.87
CA ARG A 164 -3.67 -1.85 -26.47
C ARG A 164 -3.44 -3.33 -26.72
N GLY A 165 -4.48 -4.18 -26.60
CA GLY A 165 -4.46 -5.59 -26.99
C GLY A 165 -4.23 -6.61 -25.87
N ALA A 166 -4.16 -6.19 -24.59
CA ALA A 166 -4.10 -7.14 -23.48
C ALA A 166 -5.41 -7.92 -23.33
N GLU A 167 -5.31 -9.19 -22.92
CA GLU A 167 -6.45 -9.99 -22.50
C GLU A 167 -6.60 -9.96 -20.97
N ILE A 168 -7.83 -9.85 -20.49
CA ILE A 168 -8.17 -9.93 -19.06
C ILE A 168 -9.26 -11.00 -18.90
N HIS A 169 -8.93 -12.06 -18.17
CA HIS A 169 -9.83 -13.17 -17.91
C HIS A 169 -10.21 -13.20 -16.43
N ARG A 170 -11.45 -12.79 -16.14
CA ARG A 170 -12.07 -12.92 -14.82
C ARG A 170 -12.60 -14.34 -14.61
N PHE A 171 -12.85 -14.72 -13.35
CA PHE A 171 -13.31 -16.06 -12.98
C PHE A 171 -12.40 -17.16 -13.56
N THR A 172 -11.09 -16.90 -13.45
CA THR A 172 -10.05 -17.77 -14.02
C THR A 172 -8.93 -17.93 -12.98
N PRO A 173 -9.15 -18.77 -11.95
CA PRO A 173 -8.13 -19.03 -10.94
C PRO A 173 -6.93 -19.75 -11.56
N VAL A 174 -5.72 -19.30 -11.16
CA VAL A 174 -4.50 -20.03 -11.43
C VAL A 174 -4.37 -21.17 -10.43
N THR A 175 -4.17 -22.39 -10.94
CA THR A 175 -4.09 -23.61 -10.11
C THR A 175 -2.68 -24.17 -9.99
N ALA A 176 -1.78 -23.86 -10.94
CA ALA A 176 -0.36 -24.18 -10.87
C ALA A 176 0.47 -23.23 -11.75
N THR A 177 1.74 -23.10 -11.41
CA THR A 177 2.76 -22.45 -12.24
C THR A 177 3.98 -23.38 -12.31
N GLU A 178 4.37 -23.80 -13.52
CA GLU A 178 5.43 -24.77 -13.73
C GLU A 178 6.52 -24.18 -14.63
N GLN A 179 7.71 -24.00 -14.07
CA GLN A 179 8.86 -23.55 -14.85
C GLN A 179 9.37 -24.68 -15.76
N GLN A 180 9.65 -24.35 -16.99
CA GLN A 180 10.17 -25.27 -18.00
C GLN A 180 11.70 -25.20 -18.08
N GLU A 181 12.33 -26.21 -18.68
CA GLU A 181 13.79 -26.27 -18.84
C GLU A 181 14.39 -25.07 -19.60
N ASP A 182 13.64 -24.50 -20.55
CA ASP A 182 14.04 -23.30 -21.31
C ASP A 182 13.86 -21.98 -20.52
N GLY A 183 13.29 -22.08 -19.31
CA GLY A 183 13.00 -20.95 -18.43
C GLY A 183 11.67 -20.26 -18.71
N SER A 184 10.87 -20.73 -19.65
CA SER A 184 9.46 -20.33 -19.81
C SER A 184 8.60 -20.97 -18.72
N TRP A 185 7.33 -20.58 -18.66
CA TRP A 185 6.36 -21.05 -17.66
C TRP A 185 5.12 -21.64 -18.33
N ILE A 186 4.52 -22.62 -17.68
CA ILE A 186 3.13 -23.04 -17.93
C ILE A 186 2.28 -22.60 -16.76
N VAL A 187 1.34 -21.70 -17.04
CA VAL A 187 0.34 -21.25 -16.06
C VAL A 187 -0.95 -22.03 -16.28
N LYS A 188 -1.35 -22.85 -15.32
CA LYS A 188 -2.51 -23.73 -15.42
C LYS A 188 -3.77 -23.10 -14.87
N THR A 189 -4.87 -23.24 -15.59
CA THR A 189 -6.20 -22.77 -15.16
C THR A 189 -7.27 -23.78 -15.55
N PRO A 190 -8.45 -23.77 -14.94
CA PRO A 190 -9.59 -24.60 -15.36
C PRO A 190 -10.08 -24.32 -16.78
N LYS A 191 -9.69 -23.18 -17.38
CA LYS A 191 -10.07 -22.79 -18.75
C LYS A 191 -9.00 -23.09 -19.80
N GLY A 192 -7.92 -23.76 -19.40
CA GLY A 192 -6.78 -24.11 -20.24
C GLY A 192 -5.47 -23.53 -19.74
N ASP A 193 -4.37 -23.98 -20.30
CA ASP A 193 -3.02 -23.63 -19.93
C ASP A 193 -2.48 -22.52 -20.84
N ILE A 194 -1.62 -21.65 -20.28
CA ILE A 194 -0.95 -20.59 -21.01
C ILE A 194 0.57 -20.79 -20.85
N ARG A 195 1.28 -20.92 -21.97
CA ARG A 195 2.74 -20.84 -22.00
C ARG A 195 3.15 -19.37 -22.00
N THR A 196 4.11 -18.98 -21.16
CA THR A 196 4.53 -17.59 -21.04
C THR A 196 6.02 -17.45 -20.72
N ASP A 197 6.63 -16.34 -21.13
CA ASP A 197 8.00 -16.03 -20.75
C ASP A 197 8.08 -15.51 -19.31
N TRP A 198 7.07 -14.74 -18.85
CA TRP A 198 7.04 -14.11 -17.55
C TRP A 198 5.78 -14.46 -16.76
N VAL A 199 5.96 -14.73 -15.48
CA VAL A 199 4.87 -14.80 -14.49
C VAL A 199 5.01 -13.64 -13.52
N VAL A 200 3.92 -12.89 -13.31
CA VAL A 200 3.87 -11.78 -12.35
C VAL A 200 2.87 -12.11 -11.27
N ASN A 201 3.34 -12.23 -10.03
CA ASN A 201 2.49 -12.40 -8.85
C ASN A 201 2.09 -11.03 -8.30
N ALA A 202 0.90 -10.58 -8.66
CA ALA A 202 0.25 -9.35 -8.17
C ALA A 202 -1.02 -9.66 -7.36
N ALA A 203 -1.06 -10.85 -6.72
CA ALA A 203 -2.25 -11.41 -6.11
C ALA A 203 -2.60 -10.84 -4.72
N GLY A 204 -1.97 -9.75 -4.28
CA GLY A 204 -2.32 -9.02 -3.07
C GLY A 204 -2.40 -9.92 -1.83
N LEU A 205 -3.61 -10.06 -1.26
CA LEU A 205 -3.88 -10.93 -0.10
C LEU A 205 -3.47 -12.39 -0.32
N TRP A 206 -3.55 -12.87 -1.56
CA TRP A 206 -3.18 -14.24 -1.97
C TRP A 206 -1.77 -14.33 -2.54
N GLY A 207 -0.96 -13.28 -2.39
CA GLY A 207 0.41 -13.25 -2.91
C GLY A 207 1.27 -14.41 -2.41
N ARG A 208 1.09 -14.82 -1.15
CA ARG A 208 1.77 -15.97 -0.56
C ARG A 208 1.28 -17.29 -1.15
N GLU A 209 -0.03 -17.45 -1.32
CA GLU A 209 -0.65 -18.65 -1.88
C GLU A 209 -0.25 -18.86 -3.35
N VAL A 210 -0.24 -17.79 -4.14
CA VAL A 210 0.22 -17.81 -5.53
C VAL A 210 1.71 -18.10 -5.61
N ALA A 211 2.54 -17.54 -4.73
CA ALA A 211 3.97 -17.83 -4.69
C ALA A 211 4.26 -19.30 -4.38
N LYS A 212 3.45 -19.95 -3.52
CA LYS A 212 3.57 -21.39 -3.22
C LYS A 212 3.36 -22.28 -4.46
N LEU A 213 2.59 -21.84 -5.45
CA LEU A 213 2.44 -22.56 -6.71
C LEU A 213 3.77 -22.66 -7.49
N ALA A 214 4.72 -21.75 -7.22
CA ALA A 214 6.07 -21.76 -7.77
C ALA A 214 7.13 -22.25 -6.75
N GLY A 215 6.70 -22.81 -5.61
CA GLY A 215 7.61 -23.31 -4.57
C GLY A 215 8.19 -22.26 -3.63
N LEU A 216 7.66 -21.01 -3.62
CA LEU A 216 8.11 -19.93 -2.75
C LEU A 216 7.20 -19.74 -1.53
N ASP A 217 7.76 -19.41 -0.37
CA ASP A 217 7.00 -18.97 0.80
C ASP A 217 7.35 -17.51 1.12
N LEU A 218 6.48 -16.58 0.75
CA LEU A 218 6.69 -15.17 0.98
C LEU A 218 6.35 -14.78 2.42
N PRO A 219 7.17 -13.92 3.08
CA PRO A 219 6.93 -13.44 4.44
C PRO A 219 5.80 -12.38 4.42
N LEU A 220 4.57 -12.84 4.29
CA LEU A 220 3.37 -12.01 4.23
C LEU A 220 2.37 -12.46 5.28
N GLN A 221 1.74 -11.51 5.96
CA GLN A 221 0.71 -11.77 6.95
C GLN A 221 -0.44 -10.77 6.79
N PRO A 222 -1.66 -11.24 6.48
CA PRO A 222 -2.85 -10.39 6.49
C PRO A 222 -3.27 -10.01 7.91
N THR A 223 -3.82 -8.80 8.02
CA THR A 223 -4.42 -8.25 9.24
C THR A 223 -5.80 -7.71 8.96
N GLU A 224 -6.61 -7.50 9.99
CA GLU A 224 -7.78 -6.66 9.89
C GLU A 224 -7.37 -5.20 9.92
N HIS A 225 -8.10 -4.35 9.18
CA HIS A 225 -7.96 -2.90 9.23
C HIS A 225 -9.32 -2.26 8.99
N GLN A 226 -9.64 -1.23 9.75
CA GLN A 226 -10.95 -0.61 9.64
C GLN A 226 -10.92 0.90 9.59
N TYR A 227 -11.96 1.42 8.96
CA TYR A 227 -12.38 2.81 9.01
C TYR A 227 -13.91 2.87 8.99
N PHE A 228 -14.48 4.00 9.31
CA PHE A 228 -15.91 4.21 9.18
C PHE A 228 -16.24 5.48 8.42
N VAL A 229 -17.47 5.55 7.93
CA VAL A 229 -18.04 6.72 7.27
C VAL A 229 -19.19 7.22 8.13
N THR A 230 -19.20 8.50 8.42
CA THR A 230 -20.28 9.13 9.20
C THR A 230 -21.56 9.31 8.36
N GLU A 231 -22.70 9.47 9.02
CA GLU A 231 -23.89 10.04 8.39
C GLU A 231 -23.61 11.48 7.94
N THR A 232 -24.59 12.09 7.27
CA THR A 232 -24.49 13.48 6.83
C THR A 232 -24.27 14.42 8.00
N ILE A 233 -23.25 15.25 7.90
CA ILE A 233 -22.91 16.33 8.81
C ILE A 233 -23.30 17.63 8.13
N LYS A 234 -24.15 18.43 8.77
CA LYS A 234 -24.69 19.65 8.17
C LYS A 234 -23.57 20.62 7.77
N GLU A 235 -22.57 20.81 8.63
CA GLU A 235 -21.44 21.69 8.40
C GLU A 235 -20.61 21.27 7.18
N VAL A 236 -20.50 19.96 6.91
CA VAL A 236 -19.82 19.42 5.71
C VAL A 236 -20.70 19.62 4.48
N ALA A 237 -22.02 19.40 4.60
CA ALA A 237 -22.96 19.55 3.50
C ALA A 237 -23.11 21.01 3.04
N ASP A 238 -22.94 21.96 3.95
CA ASP A 238 -23.05 23.40 3.70
C ASP A 238 -21.75 23.98 3.08
N MET A 239 -20.67 23.21 2.99
CA MET A 239 -19.43 23.68 2.35
C MET A 239 -19.58 23.79 0.85
N ASP A 240 -19.12 24.91 0.28
CA ASP A 240 -19.13 25.22 -1.14
C ASP A 240 -17.98 24.55 -1.92
N ARG A 241 -17.04 23.91 -1.21
CA ARG A 241 -15.88 23.23 -1.76
C ARG A 241 -15.58 21.94 -1.00
N ARG A 242 -14.80 21.05 -1.61
CA ARG A 242 -14.23 19.91 -0.90
C ARG A 242 -13.14 20.36 0.08
N LEU A 243 -13.16 19.73 1.26
CA LEU A 243 -12.20 19.97 2.33
C LEU A 243 -10.92 19.14 2.12
N PRO A 244 -9.73 19.70 2.41
CA PRO A 244 -8.50 18.93 2.48
C PRO A 244 -8.62 17.78 3.47
N SER A 245 -8.00 16.64 3.14
CA SER A 245 -7.85 15.55 4.08
C SER A 245 -6.94 15.96 5.24
N VAL A 246 -7.08 15.30 6.39
CA VAL A 246 -6.26 15.56 7.58
C VAL A 246 -5.58 14.26 8.02
N SER A 247 -4.29 14.34 8.27
CA SER A 247 -3.49 13.28 8.89
C SER A 247 -2.92 13.79 10.21
N ASP A 248 -3.46 13.28 11.31
CA ASP A 248 -2.95 13.53 12.66
C ASP A 248 -2.24 12.26 13.16
N ARG A 249 -0.94 12.19 12.89
CA ARG A 249 -0.14 11.00 13.23
C ARG A 249 0.16 10.89 14.73
N ASP A 250 0.12 11.99 15.48
CA ASP A 250 0.25 11.96 16.94
C ASP A 250 -1.03 11.43 17.59
N GLY A 251 -2.19 11.67 16.96
CA GLY A 251 -3.47 11.08 17.35
C GLY A 251 -3.72 9.66 16.78
N GLU A 252 -2.85 9.18 15.88
CA GLU A 252 -2.92 7.87 15.22
C GLU A 252 -4.18 7.67 14.36
N TYR A 253 -4.68 8.75 13.73
CA TYR A 253 -5.84 8.72 12.83
C TYR A 253 -5.65 9.63 11.61
N TYR A 254 -6.54 9.44 10.64
CA TYR A 254 -6.73 10.32 9.50
C TYR A 254 -8.21 10.45 9.19
N PHE A 255 -8.59 11.55 8.56
CA PHE A 255 -9.93 11.70 8.03
C PHE A 255 -9.96 12.52 6.74
N ARG A 256 -11.01 12.32 5.96
CA ARG A 256 -11.32 13.08 4.76
C ARG A 256 -12.80 13.20 4.54
N GLN A 257 -13.21 14.18 3.75
CA GLN A 257 -14.60 14.28 3.33
C GLN A 257 -15.01 13.07 2.45
N GLU A 258 -16.15 12.46 2.79
CA GLU A 258 -16.81 11.41 2.01
C GLU A 258 -18.27 11.74 1.84
N GLY A 259 -18.66 12.17 0.61
CA GLY A 259 -19.97 12.76 0.39
C GLY A 259 -20.21 13.99 1.27
N ASN A 260 -21.27 13.97 2.07
CA ASN A 260 -21.64 15.02 3.03
C ASN A 260 -21.22 14.68 4.49
N GLY A 261 -20.29 13.78 4.69
CA GLY A 261 -19.75 13.40 5.99
C GLY A 261 -18.25 13.19 5.91
N PHE A 262 -17.71 12.45 6.87
CA PHE A 262 -16.29 12.09 6.92
C PHE A 262 -16.07 10.58 6.85
N LEU A 263 -15.03 10.19 6.16
CA LEU A 263 -14.35 8.92 6.35
C LEU A 263 -13.27 9.14 7.41
N ILE A 264 -13.30 8.34 8.51
CA ILE A 264 -12.33 8.39 9.60
C ILE A 264 -11.70 7.01 9.74
N GLY A 265 -10.37 6.95 9.64
CA GLY A 265 -9.59 5.72 9.78
C GLY A 265 -8.49 5.86 10.81
N ALA A 266 -8.11 4.75 11.42
CA ALA A 266 -7.14 4.68 12.50
C ALA A 266 -6.17 3.51 12.32
N TYR A 267 -5.02 3.61 12.99
CA TYR A 267 -4.10 2.49 13.18
C TYR A 267 -3.97 2.26 14.68
N GLU A 268 -4.82 1.38 15.18
CA GLU A 268 -4.91 1.01 16.59
C GLU A 268 -3.72 0.13 17.02
N LYS A 269 -3.41 0.12 18.30
CA LYS A 269 -2.32 -0.70 18.85
C LYS A 269 -2.70 -2.17 19.01
N ASP A 270 -3.99 -2.43 19.28
CA ASP A 270 -4.55 -3.78 19.43
C ASP A 270 -5.04 -4.34 18.09
N MET A 271 -4.10 -4.54 17.16
CA MET A 271 -4.39 -5.06 15.83
C MET A 271 -4.77 -6.55 15.88
N ARG A 272 -5.47 -7.03 14.85
CA ARG A 272 -5.83 -8.44 14.71
C ARG A 272 -5.22 -9.05 13.46
N PHE A 273 -4.66 -10.25 13.62
CA PHE A 273 -4.26 -11.08 12.49
C PHE A 273 -5.48 -11.73 11.84
N TRP A 274 -5.42 -11.88 10.53
CA TRP A 274 -6.36 -12.67 9.77
C TRP A 274 -5.62 -13.69 8.90
N ALA A 275 -6.31 -14.81 8.57
CA ALA A 275 -5.80 -15.84 7.66
C ALA A 275 -4.37 -16.31 7.97
N GLU A 276 -4.06 -16.52 9.25
CA GLU A 276 -2.72 -16.89 9.70
C GLU A 276 -2.19 -18.20 9.09
N ASN A 277 -3.10 -19.11 8.67
CA ASN A 277 -2.75 -20.38 8.06
C ASN A 277 -2.91 -20.41 6.53
N GLY A 278 -3.20 -19.27 5.93
CA GLY A 278 -3.41 -19.09 4.50
C GLY A 278 -4.71 -18.35 4.21
N THR A 279 -4.68 -17.50 3.19
CA THR A 279 -5.84 -16.70 2.78
C THR A 279 -6.87 -17.60 2.09
N PRO A 280 -8.13 -17.65 2.56
CA PRO A 280 -9.16 -18.47 1.93
C PRO A 280 -9.34 -18.10 0.46
N LEU A 281 -9.41 -19.11 -0.42
CA LEU A 281 -9.54 -18.87 -1.86
C LEU A 281 -10.94 -18.45 -2.29
N ASP A 282 -11.94 -18.70 -1.48
CA ASP A 282 -13.34 -18.32 -1.69
C ASP A 282 -13.70 -16.95 -1.13
N PHE A 283 -12.82 -16.30 -0.39
CA PHE A 283 -13.02 -14.93 0.11
C PHE A 283 -12.94 -13.91 -1.05
N ALA A 284 -14.00 -13.15 -1.29
CA ALA A 284 -14.07 -12.12 -2.33
C ALA A 284 -15.18 -11.10 -2.03
N HIS A 285 -14.90 -9.81 -2.19
CA HIS A 285 -15.86 -8.72 -1.89
C HIS A 285 -16.53 -8.84 -0.52
N GLU A 286 -15.82 -9.35 0.45
CA GLU A 286 -16.29 -9.56 1.81
C GLU A 286 -15.59 -8.62 2.79
N LEU A 287 -16.28 -8.29 3.87
CA LEU A 287 -15.78 -7.54 5.01
C LEU A 287 -15.94 -8.36 6.28
N PHE A 288 -15.18 -8.01 7.29
CA PHE A 288 -15.32 -8.55 8.63
C PHE A 288 -16.46 -7.84 9.39
N PRO A 289 -16.98 -8.43 10.47
CA PRO A 289 -17.86 -7.73 11.38
C PRO A 289 -17.27 -6.43 11.88
N ASP A 290 -18.11 -5.45 12.15
CA ASP A 290 -17.72 -4.17 12.72
C ASP A 290 -17.09 -4.36 14.10
N ASP A 291 -16.03 -3.59 14.38
CA ASP A 291 -15.29 -3.63 15.66
C ASP A 291 -14.83 -2.21 16.06
N LEU A 292 -15.80 -1.30 16.17
CA LEU A 292 -15.50 0.11 16.51
C LEU A 292 -14.88 0.26 17.90
N ASP A 293 -15.21 -0.63 18.84
CA ASP A 293 -14.64 -0.60 20.19
C ASP A 293 -13.11 -0.66 20.16
N ARG A 294 -12.54 -1.43 19.22
CA ARG A 294 -11.09 -1.56 19.03
C ARG A 294 -10.38 -0.24 18.67
N ILE A 295 -11.06 0.64 17.95
CA ILE A 295 -10.53 1.95 17.51
C ILE A 295 -11.11 3.13 18.29
N MET A 296 -11.87 2.89 19.35
CA MET A 296 -12.62 3.96 20.05
C MET A 296 -11.75 5.08 20.56
N ASP A 297 -10.56 4.78 21.11
CA ASP A 297 -9.61 5.81 21.55
C ASP A 297 -9.18 6.74 20.41
N ASN A 298 -9.02 6.20 19.20
CA ASN A 298 -8.68 6.99 18.02
C ASN A 298 -9.88 7.82 17.53
N VAL A 299 -11.09 7.24 17.62
CA VAL A 299 -12.35 7.94 17.26
C VAL A 299 -12.56 9.14 18.18
N ILE A 300 -12.40 8.99 19.49
CA ILE A 300 -12.51 10.10 20.47
C ILE A 300 -11.52 11.23 20.10
N ARG A 301 -10.26 10.92 19.87
CA ARG A 301 -9.27 11.93 19.46
C ARG A 301 -9.61 12.59 18.12
N ALA A 302 -10.15 11.82 17.16
CA ALA A 302 -10.57 12.36 15.88
C ALA A 302 -11.76 13.31 16.04
N THR A 303 -12.76 12.99 16.87
CA THR A 303 -13.92 13.86 17.12
C THR A 303 -13.57 15.10 17.92
N GLU A 304 -12.61 15.05 18.84
CA GLU A 304 -12.03 16.26 19.47
C GLU A 304 -11.38 17.19 18.45
N ARG A 305 -10.77 16.62 17.39
CA ARG A 305 -10.13 17.36 16.31
C ARG A 305 -11.11 17.89 15.27
N VAL A 306 -12.24 17.21 15.04
CA VAL A 306 -13.33 17.64 14.16
C VAL A 306 -14.67 17.57 14.90
N PRO A 307 -14.99 18.57 15.77
CA PRO A 307 -16.11 18.48 16.72
C PRO A 307 -17.49 18.26 16.10
N CYS A 308 -17.72 18.72 14.87
CA CYS A 308 -18.99 18.46 14.18
C CYS A 308 -19.24 16.98 13.89
N ALA A 309 -18.22 16.13 14.00
CA ALA A 309 -18.38 14.67 13.85
C ALA A 309 -18.79 13.96 15.16
N GLU A 310 -18.70 14.62 16.35
CA GLU A 310 -18.98 14.00 17.66
C GLU A 310 -20.41 13.44 17.76
N THR A 311 -21.37 14.16 17.20
CA THR A 311 -22.79 13.78 17.24
C THR A 311 -23.25 13.07 15.97
N ALA A 312 -22.37 12.87 15.00
CA ALA A 312 -22.72 12.22 13.74
C ALA A 312 -22.89 10.71 13.94
N GLY A 313 -23.98 10.16 13.41
CA GLY A 313 -24.17 8.72 13.36
C GLY A 313 -23.13 8.04 12.44
N VAL A 314 -22.92 6.75 12.66
CA VAL A 314 -22.10 5.92 11.77
C VAL A 314 -22.97 5.36 10.64
N LYS A 315 -22.66 5.74 9.41
CA LYS A 315 -23.39 5.27 8.21
C LYS A 315 -22.97 3.86 7.82
N ARG A 316 -21.67 3.58 7.89
CA ARG A 316 -21.11 2.25 7.62
C ARG A 316 -19.70 2.14 8.22
N VAL A 317 -19.35 0.92 8.60
CA VAL A 317 -17.99 0.53 8.96
C VAL A 317 -17.42 -0.32 7.83
N ILE A 318 -16.17 -0.12 7.53
CA ILE A 318 -15.40 -0.95 6.59
C ILE A 318 -14.29 -1.59 7.40
N ASN A 319 -14.47 -2.85 7.79
CA ASN A 319 -13.44 -3.68 8.42
C ASN A 319 -13.04 -4.76 7.42
N GLY A 320 -11.86 -4.66 6.87
CA GLY A 320 -11.41 -5.55 5.79
C GLY A 320 -9.95 -5.96 5.89
N PRO A 321 -9.54 -6.95 5.09
CA PRO A 321 -8.18 -7.47 5.14
C PRO A 321 -7.16 -6.53 4.49
N MET A 322 -5.99 -6.39 5.14
CA MET A 322 -4.83 -5.66 4.66
C MET A 322 -3.59 -6.56 4.74
N ILE A 323 -2.80 -6.61 3.67
CA ILE A 323 -1.60 -7.47 3.59
C ILE A 323 -0.34 -6.72 4.01
N TRP A 324 0.50 -7.35 4.82
CA TRP A 324 1.74 -6.79 5.35
C TRP A 324 2.94 -7.69 5.12
N SER A 325 4.08 -7.08 4.84
CA SER A 325 5.41 -7.66 4.96
C SER A 325 6.04 -7.30 6.33
N PRO A 326 7.14 -7.95 6.75
CA PRO A 326 7.76 -7.70 8.04
C PRO A 326 8.29 -6.28 8.28
N ASP A 327 8.55 -5.53 7.22
CA ASP A 327 9.05 -4.16 7.27
C ASP A 327 8.09 -3.11 6.71
N SER A 328 6.86 -3.53 6.39
CA SER A 328 5.81 -2.69 5.78
C SER A 328 6.13 -2.18 4.36
N ASN A 329 7.24 -2.60 3.77
CA ASN A 329 7.58 -2.31 2.39
C ASN A 329 7.02 -3.37 1.44
N ALA A 330 6.75 -3.01 0.20
CA ALA A 330 6.34 -3.98 -0.81
C ALA A 330 7.35 -5.13 -0.94
N ILE A 331 6.88 -6.32 -1.28
CA ILE A 331 7.70 -7.38 -1.86
C ILE A 331 7.59 -7.20 -3.37
N TRP A 332 8.62 -6.63 -3.96
CA TRP A 332 8.63 -6.19 -5.34
C TRP A 332 9.96 -6.51 -6.02
N GLY A 333 9.92 -7.09 -7.19
CA GLY A 333 11.09 -7.43 -7.97
C GLY A 333 11.09 -8.87 -8.49
N PRO A 334 12.06 -9.22 -9.35
CA PRO A 334 12.25 -10.59 -9.80
C PRO A 334 12.73 -11.47 -8.66
N VAL A 335 12.36 -12.74 -8.69
CA VAL A 335 12.79 -13.75 -7.72
C VAL A 335 14.13 -14.32 -8.16
N PRO A 336 15.20 -14.23 -7.35
CA PRO A 336 16.53 -14.65 -7.78
C PRO A 336 16.63 -16.11 -8.25
N GLU A 337 15.89 -17.02 -7.61
CA GLU A 337 15.93 -18.46 -7.89
C GLU A 337 15.01 -18.89 -9.04
N LEU A 338 14.11 -18.01 -9.49
CA LEU A 338 13.10 -18.32 -10.50
C LEU A 338 13.21 -17.37 -11.69
N LYS A 339 13.75 -17.87 -12.80
CA LYS A 339 13.90 -17.08 -14.01
C LYS A 339 12.55 -16.50 -14.45
N ASN A 340 12.49 -15.18 -14.64
CA ASN A 340 11.32 -14.46 -15.12
C ASN A 340 10.04 -14.63 -14.24
N TYR A 341 10.21 -14.81 -12.94
CA TYR A 341 9.13 -14.72 -11.97
C TYR A 341 9.26 -13.38 -11.22
N PHE A 342 8.21 -12.58 -11.25
CA PHE A 342 8.19 -11.25 -10.63
C PHE A 342 7.15 -11.17 -9.52
N CYS A 343 7.54 -10.72 -8.33
CA CYS A 343 6.61 -10.44 -7.23
C CYS A 343 6.24 -8.96 -7.17
N CYS A 344 4.97 -8.65 -6.92
CA CYS A 344 4.49 -7.30 -6.64
C CYS A 344 3.31 -7.36 -5.67
N THR A 345 3.59 -7.55 -4.39
CA THR A 345 2.59 -7.78 -3.33
C THR A 345 3.03 -7.16 -1.99
N GLY A 346 2.20 -7.24 -0.94
CA GLY A 346 2.52 -6.64 0.36
C GLY A 346 2.50 -5.10 0.34
N ILE A 347 1.70 -4.50 -0.55
CA ILE A 347 1.68 -3.05 -0.77
C ILE A 347 0.55 -2.44 0.03
N ILE A 348 0.89 -1.65 1.04
CA ILE A 348 -0.06 -0.97 1.93
C ILE A 348 -0.66 0.27 1.26
N PRO A 349 0.12 1.26 0.78
CA PRO A 349 -0.43 2.47 0.15
C PRO A 349 -0.63 2.26 -1.36
N GLY A 350 -1.40 1.22 -1.74
CA GLY A 350 -1.56 0.79 -3.13
C GLY A 350 -1.95 1.92 -4.08
N PHE A 351 -2.88 2.79 -3.68
CA PHE A 351 -3.35 3.88 -4.55
C PHE A 351 -2.34 5.03 -4.69
N SER A 352 -1.49 5.28 -3.71
CA SER A 352 -0.40 6.24 -3.89
C SER A 352 0.75 5.69 -4.75
N GLN A 353 0.89 4.36 -4.88
CA GLN A 353 2.09 3.74 -5.44
C GLN A 353 1.84 2.92 -6.72
N SER A 354 0.59 2.56 -7.03
CA SER A 354 0.28 1.60 -8.10
C SER A 354 0.83 1.99 -9.47
N GLY A 355 0.71 3.25 -9.86
CA GLY A 355 1.19 3.73 -11.16
C GLY A 355 2.69 3.54 -11.32
N GLY A 356 3.46 4.06 -10.36
CA GLY A 356 4.91 3.98 -10.41
C GLY A 356 5.44 2.55 -10.26
N LEU A 357 4.83 1.74 -9.38
CA LEU A 357 5.21 0.33 -9.24
C LEU A 357 4.95 -0.47 -10.52
N GLY A 358 3.81 -0.22 -11.16
CA GLY A 358 3.49 -0.87 -12.44
C GLY A 358 4.44 -0.45 -13.56
N LEU A 359 4.80 0.84 -13.62
CA LEU A 359 5.78 1.35 -14.58
C LEU A 359 7.16 0.69 -14.40
N LEU A 360 7.68 0.71 -13.17
CA LEU A 360 9.01 0.17 -12.89
C LEU A 360 9.06 -1.35 -13.09
N ALA A 361 7.98 -2.09 -12.76
CA ALA A 361 7.89 -3.51 -13.05
C ALA A 361 7.92 -3.79 -14.56
N ALA A 362 7.17 -3.04 -15.34
CA ALA A 362 7.17 -3.17 -16.79
C ALA A 362 8.53 -2.82 -17.40
N GLN A 363 9.19 -1.74 -16.92
CA GLN A 363 10.56 -1.40 -17.33
C GLN A 363 11.53 -2.54 -17.03
N TRP A 364 11.51 -3.08 -15.81
CA TRP A 364 12.41 -4.18 -15.46
C TRP A 364 12.21 -5.41 -16.35
N MET A 365 10.97 -5.79 -16.61
CA MET A 365 10.66 -6.94 -17.46
C MET A 365 11.10 -6.73 -18.91
N ILE A 366 11.03 -5.50 -19.42
CA ILE A 366 11.32 -5.16 -20.83
C ILE A 366 12.80 -4.82 -21.04
N GLU A 367 13.37 -4.02 -20.15
CA GLU A 367 14.69 -3.40 -20.29
C GLU A 367 15.77 -4.11 -19.44
N GLY A 368 15.35 -4.95 -18.45
CA GLY A 368 16.24 -5.70 -17.57
C GLY A 368 16.57 -4.98 -16.26
N GLU A 369 16.22 -3.69 -16.12
CA GLU A 369 16.45 -2.91 -14.90
C GLU A 369 15.37 -1.83 -14.75
N PRO A 370 15.02 -1.42 -13.52
CA PRO A 370 14.11 -0.31 -13.30
C PRO A 370 14.87 1.02 -13.33
N GLN A 371 14.14 2.09 -13.63
CA GLN A 371 14.67 3.47 -13.67
C GLN A 371 15.23 3.95 -12.32
N TYR A 372 14.78 3.39 -11.19
CA TYR A 372 15.19 3.77 -9.83
C TYR A 372 15.71 2.57 -9.07
N ASP A 373 16.59 2.80 -8.11
CA ASP A 373 17.01 1.80 -7.14
C ASP A 373 15.82 1.37 -6.28
N MET A 374 15.47 0.09 -6.36
CA MET A 374 14.35 -0.54 -5.66
C MET A 374 14.81 -1.55 -4.60
N PHE A 375 16.08 -1.54 -4.23
CA PHE A 375 16.68 -2.52 -3.30
C PHE A 375 15.91 -2.63 -1.97
N ALA A 376 15.41 -1.52 -1.43
CA ALA A 376 14.63 -1.54 -0.18
C ALA A 376 13.32 -2.36 -0.27
N TRP A 377 12.87 -2.69 -1.48
CA TRP A 377 11.65 -3.47 -1.74
C TRP A 377 11.92 -4.83 -2.36
N ASP A 378 13.17 -5.09 -2.73
CA ASP A 378 13.58 -6.37 -3.30
C ASP A 378 13.29 -7.53 -2.35
N LEU A 379 12.74 -8.62 -2.88
CA LEU A 379 12.47 -9.85 -2.12
C LEU A 379 13.76 -10.42 -1.49
N ALA A 380 14.92 -10.25 -2.14
CA ALA A 380 16.20 -10.74 -1.66
C ALA A 380 16.62 -10.20 -0.28
N ARG A 381 15.94 -9.13 0.23
CA ARG A 381 16.15 -8.66 1.62
C ARG A 381 15.62 -9.65 2.67
N PHE A 382 14.78 -10.58 2.26
CA PHE A 382 14.30 -11.70 3.08
C PHE A 382 14.88 -13.01 2.58
N GLY A 383 14.94 -14.00 3.45
CA GLY A 383 15.33 -15.38 3.16
C GLY A 383 14.56 -16.32 4.09
N ASP A 384 14.91 -17.57 4.15
CA ASP A 384 14.24 -18.62 4.96
C ASP A 384 14.18 -18.28 6.46
N TRP A 385 15.04 -17.39 6.92
CA TRP A 385 15.02 -16.87 8.30
C TRP A 385 13.78 -16.01 8.62
N ALA A 386 13.13 -15.44 7.60
CA ALA A 386 11.90 -14.67 7.76
C ALA A 386 10.68 -15.58 7.83
N ASP A 387 10.69 -16.49 8.80
CA ASP A 387 9.64 -17.46 9.04
C ASP A 387 8.31 -16.81 9.49
N LYS A 388 7.29 -17.63 9.68
CA LYS A 388 5.96 -17.19 10.13
C LYS A 388 6.01 -16.46 11.47
N LYS A 389 6.84 -16.94 12.42
CA LYS A 389 6.97 -16.34 13.77
C LYS A 389 7.59 -14.94 13.68
N PHE A 390 8.69 -14.82 12.95
CA PHE A 390 9.33 -13.53 12.68
C PHE A 390 8.36 -12.57 11.97
N THR A 391 7.73 -13.03 10.90
CA THR A 391 6.79 -12.23 10.10
C THR A 391 5.65 -11.68 10.95
N LYS A 392 5.00 -12.52 11.77
CA LYS A 392 3.91 -12.08 12.66
C LYS A 392 4.38 -11.02 13.66
N ALA A 393 5.46 -11.29 14.39
CA ALA A 393 5.96 -10.35 15.40
C ALA A 393 6.34 -8.99 14.77
N ARG A 394 6.93 -9.01 13.58
CA ARG A 394 7.28 -7.78 12.86
C ARG A 394 6.06 -7.04 12.36
N VAL A 395 5.07 -7.75 11.77
CA VAL A 395 3.83 -7.14 11.27
C VAL A 395 3.06 -6.48 12.41
N GLU A 396 2.91 -7.14 13.56
CA GLU A 396 2.29 -6.57 14.76
C GLU A 396 2.97 -5.26 15.18
N ALA A 397 4.29 -5.28 15.30
CA ALA A 397 5.06 -4.09 15.66
C ALA A 397 4.95 -2.98 14.62
N GLN A 398 4.95 -3.30 13.32
CA GLN A 398 4.84 -2.32 12.25
C GLN A 398 3.45 -1.70 12.17
N TYR A 399 2.40 -2.49 12.38
CA TYR A 399 1.02 -1.98 12.42
C TYR A 399 0.83 -1.02 13.60
N ALA A 400 1.17 -1.48 14.82
CA ALA A 400 1.01 -0.70 16.05
C ALA A 400 1.84 0.62 16.06
N HIS A 401 2.89 0.69 15.26
CA HIS A 401 3.75 1.87 15.15
C HIS A 401 3.68 2.53 13.77
N ARG A 402 2.56 2.36 13.05
CA ARG A 402 2.40 2.89 11.68
C ARG A 402 2.66 4.38 11.59
N PHE A 403 2.23 5.14 12.58
CA PHE A 403 2.38 6.58 12.65
C PHE A 403 3.50 7.05 13.60
N ALA A 404 4.16 6.15 14.30
CA ALA A 404 5.26 6.52 15.18
C ALA A 404 6.44 7.11 14.39
N ILE A 405 7.11 8.06 15.01
CA ILE A 405 8.38 8.59 14.48
C ILE A 405 9.42 7.49 14.63
N HIS A 406 10.12 7.17 13.54
CA HIS A 406 11.29 6.31 13.58
C HIS A 406 12.55 7.19 13.72
N PHE A 407 13.15 7.17 14.90
CA PHE A 407 14.36 7.95 15.13
C PHE A 407 15.59 7.27 14.54
N PRO A 408 16.63 8.04 14.16
CA PRO A 408 17.90 7.45 13.70
C PRO A 408 18.49 6.46 14.70
N ASN A 409 18.90 5.29 14.22
CA ASN A 409 19.46 4.18 15.02
C ASN A 409 18.48 3.58 16.05
N GLU A 410 17.20 3.85 15.94
CA GLU A 410 16.18 3.18 16.73
C GLU A 410 16.00 1.74 16.22
N GLU A 411 16.14 0.77 17.12
CA GLU A 411 15.98 -0.65 16.81
C GLU A 411 14.81 -1.25 17.58
N ARG A 412 13.86 -1.83 16.86
CA ARG A 412 12.71 -2.53 17.46
C ARG A 412 13.06 -4.00 17.72
N SER A 413 12.73 -4.50 18.90
CA SER A 413 13.04 -5.86 19.34
C SER A 413 12.16 -6.94 18.70
N ALA A 414 11.01 -6.58 18.11
CA ALA A 414 10.06 -7.53 17.58
C ALA A 414 10.70 -8.48 16.55
N GLY A 415 10.45 -9.80 16.71
CA GLY A 415 11.00 -10.83 15.83
C GLY A 415 12.50 -11.11 15.98
N ARG A 416 13.16 -10.50 16.97
CA ARG A 416 14.61 -10.66 17.20
C ARG A 416 14.90 -11.58 18.40
N PRO A 417 16.02 -12.30 18.40
CA PRO A 417 16.96 -12.46 17.28
C PRO A 417 16.40 -13.44 16.23
N ALA A 418 16.69 -13.20 14.93
CA ALA A 418 16.33 -14.13 13.85
C ALA A 418 17.54 -14.97 13.42
N ARG A 419 18.72 -14.36 13.22
CA ARG A 419 19.98 -15.04 12.89
C ARG A 419 21.08 -14.52 13.78
N LEU A 420 21.83 -15.43 14.40
CA LEU A 420 22.91 -15.09 15.33
C LEU A 420 24.29 -15.36 14.75
N ARG A 421 25.20 -14.44 14.94
CA ARG A 421 26.63 -14.63 14.64
C ARG A 421 27.28 -15.48 15.73
N PRO A 422 28.37 -16.21 15.46
CA PRO A 422 29.03 -17.03 16.47
C PRO A 422 29.45 -16.28 17.75
N ALA A 423 29.83 -15.00 17.62
CA ALA A 423 30.25 -14.17 18.75
C ALA A 423 29.08 -13.47 19.49
N TYR A 424 27.83 -13.66 19.10
CA TYR A 424 26.67 -12.92 19.65
C TYR A 424 26.59 -13.00 21.17
N GLY A 425 26.69 -14.20 21.75
CA GLY A 425 26.59 -14.38 23.21
C GLY A 425 27.71 -13.64 23.97
N MET A 426 28.94 -13.72 23.49
CA MET A 426 30.06 -12.99 24.10
C MET A 426 29.87 -11.47 23.99
N GLN A 427 29.37 -10.98 22.86
CA GLN A 427 29.10 -9.57 22.65
C GLN A 427 27.96 -9.07 23.55
N GLN A 428 26.91 -9.89 23.73
CA GLN A 428 25.79 -9.60 24.64
C GLN A 428 26.26 -9.49 26.09
N GLU A 429 27.14 -10.42 26.56
CA GLU A 429 27.69 -10.42 27.91
C GLU A 429 28.50 -9.15 28.23
N ILE A 430 29.16 -8.56 27.25
CA ILE A 430 29.89 -7.30 27.40
C ILE A 430 29.05 -6.04 27.11
N GLY A 431 27.71 -6.20 26.93
CA GLY A 431 26.77 -5.08 26.80
C GLY A 431 26.64 -4.47 25.41
N ALA A 432 27.00 -5.20 24.34
CA ALA A 432 26.82 -4.70 22.98
C ALA A 432 25.33 -4.47 22.66
N ALA A 433 25.05 -3.36 21.94
CA ALA A 433 23.77 -3.13 21.30
C ALA A 433 23.78 -3.73 19.88
N PHE A 434 22.63 -4.19 19.42
CA PHE A 434 22.52 -4.90 18.14
C PHE A 434 21.47 -4.24 17.23
N ALA A 435 21.68 -4.34 15.92
CA ALA A 435 20.75 -3.95 14.89
C ALA A 435 20.27 -5.15 14.06
N LEU A 436 19.09 -5.04 13.44
CA LEU A 436 18.62 -6.03 12.49
C LEU A 436 19.11 -5.69 11.07
N ASN A 437 19.90 -6.57 10.48
CA ASN A 437 20.37 -6.43 9.09
C ASN A 437 20.23 -7.75 8.34
N CYS A 438 19.27 -7.83 7.40
CA CYS A 438 18.95 -9.05 6.62
C CYS A 438 18.84 -10.29 7.52
N GLY A 439 18.11 -10.18 8.62
CA GLY A 439 17.89 -11.23 9.63
C GLY A 439 19.03 -11.44 10.62
N TRP A 440 20.21 -10.93 10.37
CA TRP A 440 21.33 -10.97 11.32
C TRP A 440 21.20 -9.90 12.39
N ASP A 441 21.68 -10.21 13.57
CA ASP A 441 21.87 -9.26 14.68
C ASP A 441 23.37 -8.90 14.82
N PRO A 442 23.95 -8.02 13.98
CA PRO A 442 25.29 -7.49 14.18
C PRO A 442 25.31 -6.51 15.34
N PRO A 443 26.46 -6.39 16.07
CA PRO A 443 26.63 -5.34 17.04
C PRO A 443 26.70 -3.96 16.33
N LEU A 444 26.05 -2.97 16.91
CA LEU A 444 26.15 -1.57 16.52
C LEU A 444 27.41 -0.94 17.13
N TRP A 445 27.75 -1.33 18.34
CA TRP A 445 28.92 -0.90 19.13
C TRP A 445 29.17 -1.86 20.28
#